data_d17c9037adff924d085245bbf9a4fcaf
#
_entry.id   d17c9037adff924d085245bbf9a4fcaf
#
_cell.length_a   1.000
_cell.length_b   1.000
_cell.length_c   1.000
_cell.angle_alpha   90.00
_cell.angle_beta   90.00
_cell.angle_gamma   90.00
#
_symmetry.space_group_name_H-M   'P 1'
#
loop_
_entity.id
_entity.type
_entity.pdbx_description
1 polymer ?
#
loop_
_entity_poly.entity_id
_entity_poly.type
_entity_poly.pdbx_seq_one_letter_code
_entity_poly.pdbx_strand_id
1 'polypeptide(L)'
;MAEYEFVKHQKVGLKENPTLNEHWLQARIADDPSILGLGDLVLKDRERKQPHAGRLDLLLQDDVNHRYEVEIQLGRCDESHIIRTIEYWDIERKRYPQYDHVAVIIAEDITSRFLNVISLFNGFIPLVAIQLNAVQIGNQISLVRLFR
;
A
#
# COMPACT_ATOMS: atom_id res chain seq x y z
N MET A 1 -16.28 33.21 -3.11
CA MET A 1 -14.89 32.89 -3.43
C MET A 1 -14.19 32.38 -2.20
N ALA A 2 -13.49 31.30 -2.32
CA ALA A 2 -12.75 30.73 -1.18
C ALA A 2 -11.49 31.54 -0.91
N GLU A 3 -11.22 31.80 0.35
CA GLU A 3 -9.95 32.37 0.79
C GLU A 3 -9.05 31.22 1.24
N TYR A 4 -7.77 31.32 0.95
CA TYR A 4 -6.79 30.31 1.35
C TYR A 4 -5.90 30.86 2.43
N GLU A 5 -5.69 30.05 3.45
CA GLU A 5 -4.76 30.35 4.52
C GLU A 5 -3.55 29.41 4.42
N PHE A 6 -2.35 29.97 4.48
CA PHE A 6 -1.13 29.15 4.48
C PHE A 6 -0.88 28.59 5.88
N VAL A 7 -0.70 27.29 5.96
CA VAL A 7 -0.31 26.59 7.19
C VAL A 7 0.85 25.64 6.90
N LYS A 8 1.71 25.45 7.88
CA LYS A 8 2.78 24.45 7.78
C LYS A 8 2.29 23.09 8.24
N HIS A 9 2.72 22.06 7.56
CA HIS A 9 2.48 20.69 7.99
C HIS A 9 3.71 20.15 8.73
N GLN A 10 3.49 19.09 9.52
CA GLN A 10 4.56 18.30 10.13
C GLN A 10 4.41 16.86 9.66
N LYS A 11 5.54 16.22 9.34
CA LYS A 11 5.55 14.80 9.01
C LYS A 11 5.39 14.00 10.29
N VAL A 12 4.52 12.99 10.26
CA VAL A 12 4.27 12.09 11.38
C VAL A 12 4.78 10.70 11.02
N GLY A 13 5.74 10.17 11.78
CA GLY A 13 6.21 8.80 11.60
C GLY A 13 5.19 7.82 12.18
N LEU A 14 4.61 6.99 11.34
CA LEU A 14 3.60 6.02 11.77
C LEU A 14 4.21 4.85 12.52
N LYS A 15 5.41 4.43 12.15
CA LYS A 15 6.07 3.29 12.77
C LYS A 15 6.23 3.46 14.28
N GLU A 16 6.53 4.67 14.72
CA GLU A 16 6.76 4.99 16.13
C GLU A 16 5.50 5.51 16.83
N ASN A 17 4.38 5.64 16.11
CA ASN A 17 3.17 6.21 16.66
C ASN A 17 2.30 5.12 17.30
N PRO A 18 1.92 5.26 18.58
CA PRO A 18 1.12 4.23 19.26
C PRO A 18 -0.34 4.20 18.79
N THR A 19 -0.85 5.29 18.23
CA THR A 19 -2.25 5.40 17.80
C THR A 19 -2.39 5.26 16.29
N LEU A 20 -1.60 6.03 15.53
CA LEU A 20 -1.61 6.00 14.08
C LEU A 20 -0.61 4.94 13.60
N ASN A 21 -0.96 3.69 13.79
CA ASN A 21 -0.10 2.54 13.50
C ASN A 21 -0.49 1.87 12.18
N GLU A 22 0.11 0.73 11.90
CA GLU A 22 -0.16 -0.05 10.68
C GLU A 22 -1.63 -0.42 10.56
N HIS A 23 -2.25 -0.82 11.66
CA HIS A 23 -3.67 -1.18 11.68
C HIS A 23 -4.56 0.02 11.35
N TRP A 24 -4.21 1.19 11.87
CA TRP A 24 -4.90 2.43 11.53
C TRP A 24 -4.78 2.75 10.05
N LEU A 25 -3.58 2.65 9.50
CA LEU A 25 -3.34 2.90 8.07
C LEU A 25 -4.12 1.92 7.19
N GLN A 26 -4.09 0.65 7.56
CA GLN A 26 -4.84 -0.39 6.86
C GLN A 26 -6.34 -0.07 6.85
N ALA A 27 -6.87 0.39 7.98
CA ALA A 27 -8.28 0.78 8.10
C ALA A 27 -8.61 1.98 7.22
N ARG A 28 -7.71 2.97 7.13
CA ARG A 28 -7.94 4.15 6.26
C ARG A 28 -8.00 3.76 4.80
N ILE A 29 -7.12 2.88 4.36
CA ILE A 29 -7.13 2.40 2.98
C ILE A 29 -8.35 1.52 2.71
N ALA A 30 -8.72 0.67 3.65
CA ALA A 30 -9.91 -0.18 3.51
C ALA A 30 -11.19 0.64 3.37
N ASP A 31 -11.32 1.72 4.14
CA ASP A 31 -12.49 2.60 4.10
C ASP A 31 -12.56 3.42 2.80
N ASP A 32 -11.41 3.78 2.26
CA ASP A 32 -11.33 4.58 1.03
C ASP A 32 -10.09 4.21 0.22
N PRO A 33 -10.16 3.15 -0.59
CA PRO A 33 -9.01 2.73 -1.42
C PRO A 33 -8.51 3.78 -2.41
N SER A 34 -9.29 4.82 -2.69
CA SER A 34 -8.87 5.90 -3.58
C SER A 34 -7.63 6.65 -3.07
N ILE A 35 -7.31 6.50 -1.78
CA ILE A 35 -6.09 7.02 -1.17
C ILE A 35 -4.85 6.57 -1.96
N LEU A 36 -4.90 5.36 -2.53
CA LEU A 36 -3.76 4.78 -3.24
C LEU A 36 -3.58 5.34 -4.65
N GLY A 37 -4.59 6.00 -5.21
CA GLY A 37 -4.50 6.59 -6.55
C GLY A 37 -4.42 5.55 -7.67
N LEU A 38 -4.98 4.37 -7.45
CA LEU A 38 -4.98 3.27 -8.43
C LEU A 38 -6.33 3.13 -9.16
N GLY A 39 -7.16 4.16 -9.09
CA GLY A 39 -8.50 4.16 -9.68
C GLY A 39 -9.58 3.79 -8.69
N ASP A 40 -10.74 3.45 -9.20
CA ASP A 40 -11.90 3.07 -8.37
C ASP A 40 -11.79 1.62 -7.95
N LEU A 41 -11.44 1.41 -6.70
CA LEU A 41 -11.23 0.08 -6.13
C LEU A 41 -12.22 -0.16 -4.98
N VAL A 42 -12.59 -1.42 -4.80
CA VAL A 42 -13.36 -1.87 -3.64
C VAL A 42 -12.55 -2.88 -2.85
N LEU A 43 -12.78 -2.90 -1.55
CA LEU A 43 -12.16 -3.89 -0.66
C LEU A 43 -12.83 -5.24 -0.86
N LYS A 44 -12.04 -6.27 -1.17
CA LYS A 44 -12.51 -7.64 -1.25
C LYS A 44 -12.23 -8.41 0.01
N ASP A 45 -11.08 -8.19 0.64
CA ASP A 45 -10.71 -8.87 1.87
C ASP A 45 -9.64 -8.09 2.61
N ARG A 46 -9.57 -8.30 3.91
CA ARG A 46 -8.61 -7.65 4.80
C ARG A 46 -7.99 -8.71 5.71
N GLU A 47 -6.67 -8.65 5.89
CA GLU A 47 -5.90 -9.66 6.62
C GLU A 47 -6.22 -11.08 6.14
N ARG A 48 -6.18 -11.24 4.82
CA ARG A 48 -6.56 -12.47 4.13
C ARG A 48 -5.52 -13.55 4.35
N LYS A 49 -5.96 -14.67 4.94
CA LYS A 49 -5.08 -15.79 5.21
C LYS A 49 -4.55 -16.41 3.92
N GLN A 50 -3.24 -16.63 3.88
CA GLN A 50 -2.56 -17.27 2.76
C GLN A 50 -2.13 -18.68 3.16
N PRO A 51 -2.42 -19.72 2.34
CA PRO A 51 -2.03 -21.09 2.68
C PRO A 51 -0.51 -21.21 2.86
N HIS A 52 -0.10 -21.74 3.99
CA HIS A 52 1.30 -21.99 4.35
C HIS A 52 2.18 -20.72 4.35
N ALA A 53 1.56 -19.56 4.41
CA ALA A 53 2.25 -18.28 4.48
C ALA A 53 1.60 -17.44 5.59
N GLY A 54 1.67 -16.15 5.52
CA GLY A 54 1.06 -15.27 6.51
C GLY A 54 -0.32 -14.80 6.09
N ARG A 55 -0.57 -13.51 6.29
CA ARG A 55 -1.81 -12.85 5.89
C ARG A 55 -1.50 -11.68 5.00
N LEU A 56 -2.20 -11.63 3.88
CA LEU A 56 -2.19 -10.47 3.00
C LEU A 56 -2.95 -9.33 3.66
N ASP A 57 -2.36 -8.15 3.73
CA ASP A 57 -2.99 -7.02 4.43
C ASP A 57 -4.31 -6.63 3.80
N LEU A 58 -4.33 -6.38 2.49
CA LEU A 58 -5.53 -5.97 1.78
C LEU A 58 -5.59 -6.62 0.40
N LEU A 59 -6.79 -7.06 0.02
CA LEU A 59 -7.11 -7.45 -1.35
C LEU A 59 -8.14 -6.46 -1.88
N LEU A 60 -7.76 -5.73 -2.92
CA LEU A 60 -8.62 -4.75 -3.57
C LEU A 60 -8.96 -5.22 -4.98
N GLN A 61 -10.04 -4.71 -5.54
CA GLN A 61 -10.48 -5.11 -6.88
C GLN A 61 -11.13 -3.93 -7.59
N ASP A 62 -10.86 -3.79 -8.89
CA ASP A 62 -11.58 -2.85 -9.74
C ASP A 62 -12.78 -3.54 -10.41
N ASP A 63 -13.48 -2.81 -11.29
CA ASP A 63 -14.66 -3.32 -11.98
C ASP A 63 -14.35 -3.98 -13.33
N VAL A 64 -13.07 -4.03 -13.72
CA VAL A 64 -12.62 -4.61 -14.99
C VAL A 64 -11.70 -5.82 -14.83
N ASN A 65 -11.83 -6.53 -13.72
CA ASN A 65 -11.17 -7.82 -13.50
C ASN A 65 -9.72 -7.74 -13.01
N HIS A 66 -9.29 -6.62 -12.43
CA HIS A 66 -7.98 -6.54 -11.79
C HIS A 66 -8.10 -6.69 -10.28
N ARG A 67 -7.20 -7.49 -9.71
CA ARG A 67 -7.03 -7.60 -8.26
C ARG A 67 -5.67 -7.05 -7.86
N TYR A 68 -5.65 -6.39 -6.71
CA TYR A 68 -4.47 -5.73 -6.16
C TYR A 68 -4.17 -6.35 -4.80
N GLU A 69 -3.04 -7.07 -4.72
CA GLU A 69 -2.55 -7.66 -3.48
C GLU A 69 -1.64 -6.66 -2.81
N VAL A 70 -2.10 -6.08 -1.71
CA VAL A 70 -1.47 -4.93 -1.04
C VAL A 70 -0.81 -5.37 0.26
N GLU A 71 0.50 -5.13 0.37
CA GLU A 71 1.27 -5.34 1.59
C GLU A 71 1.81 -4.01 2.11
N ILE A 72 1.59 -3.77 3.40
CA ILE A 72 1.97 -2.54 4.09
C ILE A 72 3.10 -2.83 5.05
N GLN A 73 4.13 -1.99 5.04
CA GLN A 73 5.15 -1.99 6.08
C GLN A 73 5.43 -0.56 6.49
N LEU A 74 5.27 -0.26 7.77
CA LEU A 74 5.62 1.04 8.30
C LEU A 74 7.15 1.18 8.37
N GLY A 75 7.63 2.42 8.25
CA GLY A 75 9.06 2.67 8.16
C GLY A 75 9.58 2.36 6.76
N ARG A 76 10.82 1.86 6.73
CA ARG A 76 11.51 1.60 5.48
C ARG A 76 11.15 0.24 4.89
N CYS A 77 10.91 0.20 3.58
CA CYS A 77 10.76 -1.03 2.84
C CYS A 77 12.05 -1.86 2.94
N ASP A 78 11.92 -3.16 3.16
CA ASP A 78 13.04 -4.08 3.25
C ASP A 78 12.82 -5.33 2.39
N GLU A 79 13.82 -6.20 2.37
CA GLU A 79 13.80 -7.43 1.56
C GLU A 79 12.62 -8.33 1.93
N SER A 80 12.36 -8.47 3.21
CA SER A 80 11.27 -9.31 3.73
C SER A 80 9.91 -8.83 3.22
N HIS A 81 9.70 -7.51 3.18
CA HIS A 81 8.48 -6.90 2.67
C HIS A 81 8.28 -7.20 1.18
N ILE A 82 9.35 -7.07 0.40
CA ILE A 82 9.31 -7.36 -1.04
C ILE A 82 8.97 -8.84 -1.27
N ILE A 83 9.64 -9.73 -0.54
CA ILE A 83 9.43 -11.17 -0.68
C ILE A 83 7.99 -11.54 -0.33
N ARG A 84 7.45 -11.03 0.78
CA ARG A 84 6.07 -11.31 1.17
C ARG A 84 5.08 -10.84 0.12
N THR A 85 5.28 -9.65 -0.40
CA THR A 85 4.38 -9.07 -1.41
C THR A 85 4.33 -9.95 -2.66
N ILE A 86 5.49 -10.37 -3.14
CA ILE A 86 5.59 -11.24 -4.32
C ILE A 86 4.98 -12.61 -4.05
N GLU A 87 5.25 -13.19 -2.88
CA GLU A 87 4.71 -14.48 -2.49
C GLU A 87 3.18 -14.47 -2.46
N TYR A 88 2.59 -13.46 -1.84
CA TYR A 88 1.13 -13.37 -1.75
C TYR A 88 0.50 -13.12 -3.12
N TRP A 89 1.13 -12.29 -3.94
CA TRP A 89 0.71 -12.08 -5.33
C TRP A 89 0.71 -13.42 -6.09
N ASP A 90 1.77 -14.21 -5.94
CA ASP A 90 1.90 -15.50 -6.62
C ASP A 90 0.83 -16.49 -6.15
N ILE A 91 0.57 -16.57 -4.85
CA ILE A 91 -0.47 -17.43 -4.29
C ILE A 91 -1.84 -17.05 -4.84
N GLU A 92 -2.17 -15.75 -4.81
CA GLU A 92 -3.48 -15.27 -5.25
C GLU A 92 -3.69 -15.50 -6.75
N ARG A 93 -2.68 -15.23 -7.59
CA ARG A 93 -2.83 -15.44 -9.03
C ARG A 93 -2.98 -16.91 -9.42
N LYS A 94 -2.38 -17.80 -8.67
CA LYS A 94 -2.54 -19.26 -8.89
C LYS A 94 -3.89 -19.77 -8.46
N ARG A 95 -4.43 -19.20 -7.38
CA ARG A 95 -5.76 -19.59 -6.87
C ARG A 95 -6.89 -19.01 -7.69
N TYR A 96 -6.71 -17.82 -8.23
CA TYR A 96 -7.75 -17.09 -8.96
C TYR A 96 -7.23 -16.60 -10.31
N PRO A 97 -6.92 -17.53 -11.23
CA PRO A 97 -6.30 -17.16 -12.51
C PRO A 97 -7.23 -16.41 -13.46
N GLN A 98 -8.51 -16.30 -13.13
CA GLN A 98 -9.48 -15.54 -13.93
C GLN A 98 -9.33 -14.03 -13.79
N TYR A 99 -8.54 -13.56 -12.82
CA TYR A 99 -8.27 -12.15 -12.61
C TYR A 99 -6.84 -11.81 -13.03
N ASP A 100 -6.63 -10.56 -13.42
CA ASP A 100 -5.30 -10.00 -13.57
C ASP A 100 -4.84 -9.48 -12.19
N HIS A 101 -3.67 -9.90 -11.74
CA HIS A 101 -3.20 -9.60 -10.40
C HIS A 101 -2.03 -8.62 -10.43
N VAL A 102 -2.09 -7.60 -9.59
CA VAL A 102 -1.06 -6.58 -9.42
C VAL A 102 -0.60 -6.58 -7.96
N ALA A 103 0.70 -6.72 -7.75
CA ALA A 103 1.29 -6.61 -6.42
C ALA A 103 1.51 -5.14 -6.06
N VAL A 104 1.17 -4.74 -4.83
CA VAL A 104 1.33 -3.37 -4.36
C VAL A 104 2.11 -3.35 -3.06
N ILE A 105 3.23 -2.64 -3.07
CA ILE A 105 4.06 -2.42 -1.89
C ILE A 105 3.79 -1.02 -1.37
N ILE A 106 3.43 -0.92 -0.09
CA ILE A 106 3.26 0.37 0.59
C ILE A 106 4.23 0.45 1.74
N ALA A 107 5.00 1.54 1.80
CA ALA A 107 5.92 1.81 2.90
C ALA A 107 6.00 3.32 3.14
N GLU A 108 6.52 3.71 4.32
CA GLU A 108 6.76 5.13 4.60
C GLU A 108 8.03 5.63 3.93
N ASP A 109 8.97 4.75 3.63
CA ASP A 109 10.22 5.11 2.96
C ASP A 109 10.63 3.99 2.01
N ILE A 110 10.81 4.31 0.74
CA ILE A 110 11.31 3.41 -0.27
C ILE A 110 12.56 4.03 -0.88
N THR A 111 13.72 3.46 -0.54
CA THR A 111 14.99 4.00 -1.00
C THR A 111 15.21 3.72 -2.49
N SER A 112 16.11 4.49 -3.10
CA SER A 112 16.48 4.30 -4.52
C SER A 112 16.99 2.89 -4.80
N ARG A 113 17.70 2.30 -3.83
CA ARG A 113 18.20 0.93 -3.94
C ARG A 113 17.06 -0.08 -4.13
N PHE A 114 16.02 0.02 -3.31
CA PHE A 114 14.87 -0.88 -3.42
C PHE A 114 14.03 -0.57 -4.65
N LEU A 115 13.93 0.69 -5.04
CA LEU A 115 13.25 1.06 -6.29
C LEU A 115 13.90 0.40 -7.50
N ASN A 116 15.22 0.34 -7.54
CA ASN A 116 15.94 -0.32 -8.62
C ASN A 116 15.61 -1.81 -8.66
N VAL A 117 15.57 -2.47 -7.49
CA VAL A 117 15.20 -3.88 -7.38
C VAL A 117 13.77 -4.11 -7.84
N ILE A 118 12.83 -3.29 -7.37
CA ILE A 118 11.42 -3.37 -7.75
C ILE A 118 11.25 -3.18 -9.26
N SER A 119 11.98 -2.25 -9.85
CA SER A 119 11.95 -2.00 -11.29
C SER A 119 12.41 -3.21 -12.10
N LEU A 120 13.38 -3.96 -11.60
CA LEU A 120 13.83 -5.18 -12.26
C LEU A 120 12.75 -6.26 -12.25
N PHE A 121 12.03 -6.40 -11.14
CA PHE A 121 10.94 -7.36 -11.06
C PHE A 121 9.76 -6.98 -11.94
N ASN A 122 9.49 -5.69 -12.13
CA ASN A 122 8.30 -5.21 -12.80
C ASN A 122 8.22 -5.61 -14.28
N GLY A 123 9.31 -6.10 -14.86
CA GLY A 123 9.28 -6.70 -16.20
C GLY A 123 8.61 -8.06 -16.24
N PHE A 124 8.46 -8.74 -15.10
CA PHE A 124 7.90 -10.09 -14.98
C PHE A 124 6.69 -10.14 -14.06
N ILE A 125 6.65 -9.28 -13.05
CA ILE A 125 5.62 -9.22 -12.03
C ILE A 125 5.02 -7.82 -12.06
N PRO A 126 3.71 -7.65 -12.34
CA PRO A 126 3.09 -6.34 -12.22
C PRO A 126 3.19 -5.85 -10.78
N LEU A 127 4.05 -4.88 -10.53
CA LEU A 127 4.42 -4.45 -9.19
C LEU A 127 4.38 -2.93 -9.11
N VAL A 128 3.61 -2.41 -8.17
CA VAL A 128 3.47 -0.98 -7.90
C VAL A 128 4.06 -0.69 -6.53
N ALA A 129 4.91 0.32 -6.46
CA ALA A 129 5.48 0.79 -5.20
C ALA A 129 4.90 2.17 -4.87
N ILE A 130 4.34 2.30 -3.67
CA ILE A 130 3.73 3.54 -3.20
C ILE A 130 4.37 3.92 -1.87
N GLN A 131 4.99 5.09 -1.82
CA GLN A 131 5.41 5.68 -0.56
C GLN A 131 4.25 6.48 0.00
N LEU A 132 3.86 6.18 1.23
CA LEU A 132 2.70 6.79 1.86
C LEU A 132 3.12 7.36 3.21
N ASN A 133 2.96 8.66 3.36
CA ASN A 133 3.38 9.38 4.56
C ASN A 133 2.20 10.11 5.19
N ALA A 134 2.16 10.12 6.52
CA ALA A 134 1.19 10.91 7.26
C ALA A 134 1.77 12.31 7.53
N VAL A 135 0.93 13.32 7.38
CA VAL A 135 1.27 14.69 7.72
C VAL A 135 0.20 15.27 8.65
N GLN A 136 0.62 16.10 9.56
CA GLN A 136 -0.26 16.74 10.54
C GLN A 136 -0.32 18.24 10.32
N ILE A 137 -1.53 18.78 10.32
CA ILE A 137 -1.81 20.20 10.29
C ILE A 137 -2.76 20.49 11.45
N GLY A 138 -2.26 21.17 12.51
CA GLY A 138 -3.05 21.33 13.74
C GLY A 138 -3.39 19.97 14.35
N ASN A 139 -4.68 19.67 14.48
CA ASN A 139 -5.16 18.37 14.97
C ASN A 139 -5.68 17.46 13.85
N GLN A 140 -5.38 17.81 12.61
CA GLN A 140 -5.82 17.05 11.44
C GLN A 140 -4.67 16.23 10.87
N ILE A 141 -4.98 15.02 10.41
CA ILE A 141 -4.01 14.12 9.78
C ILE A 141 -4.44 13.90 8.34
N SER A 142 -3.48 13.97 7.42
CA SER A 142 -3.68 13.61 6.03
C SER A 142 -2.61 12.63 5.58
N LEU A 143 -2.90 11.88 4.53
CA LEU A 143 -1.95 10.96 3.91
C LEU A 143 -1.50 11.53 2.57
N VAL A 144 -0.20 11.52 2.34
CA VAL A 144 0.42 11.98 1.09
C VAL A 144 1.10 10.78 0.45
N ARG A 145 0.73 10.50 -0.81
CA ARG A 145 1.34 9.39 -1.54
C ARG A 145 2.33 9.90 -2.56
N LEU A 146 3.31 9.06 -2.83
CA LEU A 146 4.27 9.25 -3.89
C LEU A 146 4.46 7.91 -4.61
N PHE A 147 4.15 7.87 -5.88
CA PHE A 147 4.45 6.70 -6.71
C PHE A 147 5.93 6.66 -6.98
N ARG A 148 6.52 5.48 -6.77
CA ARG A 148 7.94 5.31 -6.92
C ARG A 148 8.28 4.28 -7.98
#